data_b0dda064ae70f0045ec484aeecceb8ef
#
_entry.id   b0dda064ae70f0045ec484aeecceb8ef
#
_cell.length_a   1.000
_cell.length_b   1.000
_cell.length_c   1.000
_cell.angle_alpha   90.00
_cell.angle_beta   90.00
_cell.angle_gamma   90.00
#
_symmetry.space_group_name_H-M   'P 1'
#
loop_
_entity.id
_entity.type
_entity.pdbx_description
1 polymer ?
#
loop_
_entity_poly.entity_id
_entity_poly.type
_entity_poly.pdbx_seq_one_letter_code
_entity_poly.pdbx_strand_id
1 'polypeptide(L)'
;LVPLADSIYREQAKRLGKQYPMNFDDNALMFRSGNPAPCGDADAILAQGKKFYEELSPETGVFFNTMLDNELLDVLSTPGKAAGGYCTSLWDYQVPFIFANFNGTQHDVEVVTHEAGHAFAAYTNRDRVPYSTVWPSMEGCEVHSMSMEFFAWPWAEGFFGKDTRKFLYSHLAGALTFIPYGTMVDHFQH
;
A
#
# COMPACT_ATOMS: atom_id res chain seq x y z
N LEU A 1 -3.03 7.99 21.42
CA LEU A 1 -3.55 7.22 20.26
C LEU A 1 -4.33 5.98 20.67
N VAL A 2 -3.98 5.26 21.76
CA VAL A 2 -4.71 4.05 22.20
C VAL A 2 -6.22 4.29 22.39
N PRO A 3 -6.70 5.36 23.06
CA PRO A 3 -8.14 5.64 23.15
C PRO A 3 -8.81 5.91 21.79
N LEU A 4 -8.07 6.47 20.83
CA LEU A 4 -8.58 6.68 19.48
C LEU A 4 -8.73 5.36 18.72
N ALA A 5 -7.74 4.49 18.79
CA ALA A 5 -7.80 3.14 18.21
C ALA A 5 -8.96 2.33 18.81
N ASP A 6 -9.13 2.35 20.14
CA ASP A 6 -10.26 1.71 20.82
C ASP A 6 -11.61 2.26 20.31
N SER A 7 -11.72 3.56 20.10
CA SER A 7 -12.92 4.17 19.54
C SER A 7 -13.20 3.73 18.11
N ILE A 8 -12.17 3.60 17.27
CA ILE A 8 -12.29 3.10 15.87
C ILE A 8 -12.82 1.65 15.89
N TYR A 9 -12.27 0.78 16.72
CA TYR A 9 -12.73 -0.61 16.83
C TYR A 9 -14.14 -0.73 17.40
N ARG A 10 -14.53 0.12 18.35
CA ARG A 10 -15.93 0.16 18.87
C ARG A 10 -16.91 0.57 17.79
N GLU A 11 -16.60 1.57 17.00
CA GLU A 11 -17.45 2.00 15.89
C GLU A 11 -17.47 0.95 14.76
N GLN A 12 -16.37 0.21 14.53
CA GLN A 12 -16.37 -0.93 13.62
C GLN A 12 -17.32 -2.03 14.12
N ALA A 13 -17.23 -2.44 15.38
CA ALA A 13 -18.12 -3.44 15.99
C ALA A 13 -19.59 -3.03 15.86
N LYS A 14 -19.91 -1.79 16.20
CA LYS A 14 -21.25 -1.23 16.06
C LYS A 14 -21.76 -1.27 14.61
N ARG A 15 -20.92 -0.85 13.65
CA ARG A 15 -21.24 -0.86 12.22
C ARG A 15 -21.49 -2.29 11.71
N LEU A 16 -20.76 -3.26 12.20
CA LEU A 16 -20.91 -4.68 11.88
C LEU A 16 -22.09 -5.33 12.64
N GLY A 17 -22.60 -4.72 13.71
CA GLY A 17 -23.59 -5.30 14.61
C GLY A 17 -23.02 -6.41 15.47
N LYS A 18 -21.76 -6.28 15.83
CA LYS A 18 -21.00 -7.21 16.68
C LYS A 18 -20.86 -6.65 18.09
N GLN A 19 -20.63 -7.55 19.05
CA GLN A 19 -20.27 -7.16 20.40
C GLN A 19 -18.78 -6.73 20.45
N TYR A 20 -18.46 -5.75 21.27
CA TYR A 20 -17.08 -5.34 21.51
C TYR A 20 -16.58 -5.93 22.86
N PRO A 21 -15.33 -6.43 22.95
CA PRO A 21 -14.36 -6.59 21.87
C PRO A 21 -14.81 -7.64 20.81
N MET A 22 -14.44 -7.40 19.56
CA MET A 22 -14.71 -8.33 18.47
C MET A 22 -13.79 -9.56 18.53
N ASN A 23 -14.20 -10.67 17.89
CA ASN A 23 -13.34 -11.81 17.69
C ASN A 23 -12.24 -11.47 16.66
N PHE A 24 -11.15 -12.23 16.67
CA PHE A 24 -10.04 -12.08 15.73
C PHE A 24 -10.52 -12.16 14.26
N ASP A 25 -11.40 -13.10 13.95
CA ASP A 25 -11.94 -13.31 12.61
C ASP A 25 -12.77 -12.11 12.09
N ASP A 26 -13.36 -11.33 12.98
CA ASP A 26 -14.15 -10.15 12.62
C ASP A 26 -13.29 -8.92 12.31
N ASN A 27 -12.02 -8.95 12.71
CA ASN A 27 -11.16 -7.76 12.73
C ASN A 27 -10.86 -7.21 11.33
N ALA A 28 -10.72 -8.08 10.34
CA ALA A 28 -10.47 -7.70 8.95
C ALA A 28 -11.71 -7.14 8.23
N LEU A 29 -12.92 -7.32 8.76
CA LEU A 29 -14.15 -6.86 8.12
C LEU A 29 -14.52 -5.47 8.60
N MET A 30 -14.48 -4.48 7.69
CA MET A 30 -14.76 -3.07 8.03
C MET A 30 -16.22 -2.68 7.82
N PHE A 31 -16.93 -3.31 6.88
CA PHE A 31 -18.29 -2.95 6.48
C PHE A 31 -19.16 -4.19 6.24
N ARG A 32 -20.43 -4.14 6.66
CA ARG A 32 -21.43 -5.22 6.41
C ARG A 32 -21.62 -5.54 4.93
N SER A 33 -21.49 -4.53 4.07
CA SER A 33 -21.62 -4.67 2.61
C SER A 33 -20.34 -5.14 1.92
N GLY A 34 -19.35 -5.60 2.70
CA GLY A 34 -18.02 -5.95 2.23
C GLY A 34 -17.07 -4.75 2.26
N ASN A 35 -15.78 -5.05 2.36
CA ASN A 35 -14.70 -4.07 2.28
C ASN A 35 -14.64 -3.46 0.87
N PRO A 36 -14.00 -2.29 0.70
CA PRO A 36 -13.81 -1.72 -0.63
C PRO A 36 -13.02 -2.67 -1.53
N ALA A 37 -13.44 -2.76 -2.76
CA ALA A 37 -12.75 -3.52 -3.80
C ALA A 37 -12.38 -2.60 -4.96
N PRO A 38 -11.24 -2.81 -5.62
CA PRO A 38 -10.85 -2.02 -6.78
C PRO A 38 -11.82 -2.23 -7.96
N CYS A 39 -11.85 -1.24 -8.86
CA CYS A 39 -12.58 -1.31 -10.11
C CYS A 39 -11.72 -1.97 -11.18
N GLY A 40 -12.13 -3.14 -11.64
CA GLY A 40 -11.43 -3.86 -12.71
C GLY A 40 -10.36 -4.84 -12.19
N ASP A 41 -9.57 -5.32 -13.14
CA ASP A 41 -8.50 -6.29 -12.95
C ASP A 41 -7.13 -5.61 -12.71
N ALA A 42 -6.07 -6.40 -12.72
CA ALA A 42 -4.71 -5.91 -12.52
C ALA A 42 -4.31 -4.84 -13.56
N ASP A 43 -4.69 -5.03 -14.82
CA ASP A 43 -4.37 -4.07 -15.89
C ASP A 43 -5.08 -2.74 -15.66
N ALA A 44 -6.34 -2.77 -15.22
CA ALA A 44 -7.09 -1.56 -14.87
C ALA A 44 -6.47 -0.82 -13.67
N ILE A 45 -6.02 -1.56 -12.64
CA ILE A 45 -5.33 -0.98 -11.47
C ILE A 45 -4.01 -0.34 -11.90
N LEU A 46 -3.20 -1.02 -12.72
CA LEU A 46 -1.94 -0.48 -13.22
C LEU A 46 -2.13 0.74 -14.13
N ALA A 47 -3.16 0.72 -14.99
CA ALA A 47 -3.50 1.87 -15.84
C ALA A 47 -3.93 3.09 -15.00
N GLN A 48 -4.70 2.88 -13.93
CA GLN A 48 -5.05 3.95 -13.00
C GLN A 48 -3.84 4.42 -12.19
N GLY A 49 -2.94 3.52 -11.81
CA GLY A 49 -1.65 3.86 -11.21
C GLY A 49 -0.81 4.74 -12.12
N LYS A 50 -0.68 4.37 -13.40
CA LYS A 50 -0.01 5.18 -14.41
C LYS A 50 -0.55 6.60 -14.47
N LYS A 51 -1.87 6.76 -14.55
CA LYS A 51 -2.53 8.06 -14.53
C LYS A 51 -2.19 8.87 -13.28
N PHE A 52 -2.26 8.23 -12.11
CA PHE A 52 -1.90 8.87 -10.83
C PHE A 52 -0.47 9.40 -10.84
N TYR A 53 0.52 8.57 -11.22
CA TYR A 53 1.93 8.96 -11.22
C TYR A 53 2.26 10.02 -12.27
N GLU A 54 1.62 9.98 -13.44
CA GLU A 54 1.78 11.00 -14.47
C GLU A 54 1.21 12.37 -14.08
N GLU A 55 0.09 12.37 -13.35
CA GLU A 55 -0.56 13.60 -12.90
C GLU A 55 0.05 14.15 -11.58
N LEU A 56 0.73 13.30 -10.78
CA LEU A 56 1.37 13.71 -9.54
C LEU A 56 2.59 14.61 -9.79
N SER A 57 3.52 14.18 -10.63
CA SER A 57 4.66 15.00 -11.08
C SER A 57 5.31 14.41 -12.34
N PRO A 58 6.08 15.24 -13.10
CA PRO A 58 6.87 14.73 -14.22
C PRO A 58 7.82 13.60 -13.84
N GLU A 59 8.46 13.69 -12.66
CA GLU A 59 9.44 12.72 -12.18
C GLU A 59 8.78 11.38 -11.85
N THR A 60 7.63 11.39 -11.17
CA THR A 60 6.88 10.19 -10.85
C THR A 60 6.27 9.55 -12.10
N GLY A 61 5.85 10.36 -13.08
CA GLY A 61 5.37 9.88 -14.38
C GLY A 61 6.46 9.14 -15.17
N VAL A 62 7.65 9.74 -15.28
CA VAL A 62 8.81 9.09 -15.95
C VAL A 62 9.18 7.79 -15.24
N PHE A 63 9.23 7.80 -13.91
CA PHE A 63 9.52 6.62 -13.10
C PHE A 63 8.52 5.49 -13.38
N PHE A 64 7.22 5.75 -13.24
CA PHE A 64 6.22 4.69 -13.32
C PHE A 64 6.07 4.16 -14.76
N ASN A 65 6.23 5.01 -15.76
CA ASN A 65 6.32 4.57 -17.16
C ASN A 65 7.55 3.66 -17.38
N THR A 66 8.70 4.00 -16.78
CA THR A 66 9.89 3.13 -16.84
C THR A 66 9.60 1.75 -16.23
N MET A 67 8.86 1.70 -15.11
CA MET A 67 8.47 0.43 -14.48
C MET A 67 7.59 -0.43 -15.40
N LEU A 68 6.60 0.19 -16.05
CA LEU A 68 5.68 -0.52 -16.95
C LEU A 68 6.36 -0.94 -18.26
N ASP A 69 7.10 -0.05 -18.90
CA ASP A 69 7.72 -0.28 -20.20
C ASP A 69 8.82 -1.36 -20.16
N ASN A 70 9.43 -1.58 -18.98
CA ASN A 70 10.46 -2.59 -18.78
C ASN A 70 9.97 -3.81 -17.97
N GLU A 71 8.65 -3.96 -17.78
CA GLU A 71 8.05 -5.10 -17.08
C GLU A 71 8.65 -5.33 -15.67
N LEU A 72 8.89 -4.23 -14.92
CA LEU A 72 9.50 -4.26 -13.58
C LEU A 72 8.48 -4.48 -12.45
N LEU A 73 7.26 -4.94 -12.78
CA LEU A 73 6.21 -5.30 -11.84
C LEU A 73 5.68 -6.70 -12.14
N ASP A 74 5.93 -7.64 -11.24
CA ASP A 74 5.30 -8.96 -11.27
C ASP A 74 4.20 -9.02 -10.21
N VAL A 75 2.97 -8.66 -10.61
CA VAL A 75 1.85 -8.46 -9.68
C VAL A 75 0.82 -9.60 -9.69
N LEU A 76 0.81 -10.47 -10.70
CA LEU A 76 -0.20 -11.50 -10.83
C LEU A 76 0.08 -12.70 -9.91
N SER A 77 -0.95 -13.17 -9.22
CA SER A 77 -0.89 -14.43 -8.48
C SER A 77 -0.89 -15.61 -9.44
N THR A 78 0.07 -16.51 -9.29
CA THR A 78 0.18 -17.73 -10.10
C THR A 78 0.46 -18.95 -9.22
N PRO A 79 0.07 -20.17 -9.63
CA PRO A 79 0.38 -21.38 -8.87
C PRO A 79 1.89 -21.54 -8.67
N GLY A 80 2.30 -21.76 -7.41
CA GLY A 80 3.71 -21.94 -7.05
C GLY A 80 4.49 -20.64 -6.79
N LYS A 81 3.90 -19.47 -7.03
CA LYS A 81 4.49 -18.18 -6.68
C LYS A 81 4.53 -18.00 -5.16
N ALA A 82 5.62 -17.47 -4.63
CA ALA A 82 5.76 -17.17 -3.20
C ALA A 82 4.71 -16.13 -2.77
N ALA A 83 4.16 -16.28 -1.57
CA ALA A 83 3.22 -15.31 -1.01
C ALA A 83 3.91 -14.00 -0.61
N GLY A 84 3.10 -12.94 -0.48
CA GLY A 84 3.57 -11.63 -0.05
C GLY A 84 3.80 -10.65 -1.19
N GLY A 85 4.35 -9.50 -0.85
CA GLY A 85 4.75 -8.44 -1.76
C GLY A 85 5.99 -7.73 -1.21
N TYR A 86 6.82 -7.19 -2.08
CA TYR A 86 7.98 -6.39 -1.72
C TYR A 86 8.50 -5.60 -2.91
N CYS A 87 9.24 -4.54 -2.61
CA CYS A 87 10.10 -3.86 -3.57
C CYS A 87 11.57 -4.20 -3.30
N THR A 88 12.34 -4.41 -4.36
CA THR A 88 13.80 -4.61 -4.29
C THR A 88 14.50 -3.84 -5.40
N SER A 89 15.83 -3.82 -5.40
CA SER A 89 16.64 -3.19 -6.45
C SER A 89 17.45 -4.24 -7.20
N LEU A 90 17.40 -4.16 -8.51
CA LEU A 90 18.29 -4.91 -9.42
C LEU A 90 19.52 -4.05 -9.69
N TRP A 91 20.56 -4.22 -8.87
CA TRP A 91 21.70 -3.30 -8.78
C TRP A 91 22.46 -3.13 -10.09
N ASP A 92 22.71 -4.21 -10.80
CA ASP A 92 23.44 -4.19 -12.08
C ASP A 92 22.68 -3.47 -13.20
N TYR A 93 21.35 -3.39 -13.05
CA TYR A 93 20.46 -2.71 -14.00
C TYR A 93 20.05 -1.31 -13.52
N GLN A 94 20.36 -0.95 -12.29
CA GLN A 94 20.00 0.32 -11.64
C GLN A 94 18.49 0.60 -11.69
N VAL A 95 17.66 -0.43 -11.50
CA VAL A 95 16.21 -0.33 -11.49
C VAL A 95 15.62 -1.01 -10.25
N PRO A 96 14.50 -0.50 -9.73
CA PRO A 96 13.70 -1.23 -8.75
C PRO A 96 12.84 -2.29 -9.43
N PHE A 97 12.40 -3.28 -8.65
CA PHE A 97 11.47 -4.32 -9.07
C PHE A 97 10.43 -4.55 -7.99
N ILE A 98 9.16 -4.65 -8.39
CA ILE A 98 8.04 -4.92 -7.49
C ILE A 98 7.52 -6.34 -7.72
N PHE A 99 7.48 -7.11 -6.65
CA PHE A 99 6.87 -8.43 -6.60
C PHE A 99 5.59 -8.35 -5.75
N ALA A 100 4.47 -8.88 -6.24
CA ALA A 100 3.20 -8.88 -5.51
C ALA A 100 2.31 -10.06 -5.93
N ASN A 101 1.16 -10.19 -5.27
CA ASN A 101 0.15 -11.20 -5.55
C ASN A 101 -1.24 -10.57 -5.50
N PHE A 102 -1.69 -9.98 -6.59
CA PHE A 102 -3.03 -9.38 -6.67
C PHE A 102 -4.13 -10.41 -6.49
N ASN A 103 -5.13 -10.06 -5.72
CA ASN A 103 -6.23 -10.94 -5.33
C ASN A 103 -7.63 -10.28 -5.41
N GLY A 104 -7.74 -9.09 -5.98
CA GLY A 104 -9.00 -8.36 -6.15
C GLY A 104 -9.45 -7.60 -4.91
N THR A 105 -8.58 -7.37 -3.94
CA THR A 105 -8.89 -6.59 -2.72
C THR A 105 -8.26 -5.18 -2.79
N GLN A 106 -8.64 -4.31 -1.85
CA GLN A 106 -8.03 -2.98 -1.71
C GLN A 106 -6.50 -3.05 -1.61
N HIS A 107 -5.97 -4.16 -1.10
CA HIS A 107 -4.52 -4.36 -0.96
C HIS A 107 -3.78 -4.28 -2.30
N ASP A 108 -4.40 -4.67 -3.41
CA ASP A 108 -3.77 -4.55 -4.74
C ASP A 108 -3.46 -3.08 -5.09
N VAL A 109 -4.34 -2.15 -4.71
CA VAL A 109 -4.11 -0.71 -4.90
C VAL A 109 -3.07 -0.19 -3.90
N GLU A 110 -3.11 -0.66 -2.65
CA GLU A 110 -2.10 -0.33 -1.64
C GLU A 110 -0.71 -0.76 -2.10
N VAL A 111 -0.57 -1.94 -2.71
CA VAL A 111 0.70 -2.38 -3.32
C VAL A 111 1.17 -1.41 -4.40
N VAL A 112 0.29 -0.98 -5.32
CA VAL A 112 0.66 -0.04 -6.40
C VAL A 112 1.11 1.31 -5.86
N THR A 113 0.59 1.74 -4.73
CA THR A 113 0.97 3.02 -4.11
C THR A 113 2.15 2.86 -3.14
N HIS A 114 2.11 1.87 -2.28
CA HIS A 114 3.14 1.61 -1.25
C HIS A 114 4.46 1.12 -1.86
N GLU A 115 4.42 -0.01 -2.56
CA GLU A 115 5.65 -0.58 -3.15
C GLU A 115 6.26 0.32 -4.22
N ALA A 116 5.42 1.04 -4.98
CA ALA A 116 5.93 2.03 -5.91
C ALA A 116 6.47 3.28 -5.20
N GLY A 117 6.06 3.58 -3.97
CA GLY A 117 6.72 4.56 -3.10
C GLY A 117 8.16 4.16 -2.78
N HIS A 118 8.38 2.91 -2.38
CA HIS A 118 9.72 2.34 -2.22
C HIS A 118 10.50 2.36 -3.53
N ALA A 119 9.89 1.90 -4.61
CA ALA A 119 10.51 1.86 -5.92
C ALA A 119 10.93 3.25 -6.42
N PHE A 120 10.11 4.27 -6.21
CA PHE A 120 10.43 5.65 -6.57
C PHE A 120 11.63 6.18 -5.78
N ALA A 121 11.67 5.91 -4.47
CA ALA A 121 12.82 6.29 -3.63
C ALA A 121 14.11 5.58 -4.10
N ALA A 122 14.05 4.29 -4.40
CA ALA A 122 15.19 3.54 -4.93
C ALA A 122 15.61 4.05 -6.32
N TYR A 123 14.64 4.31 -7.20
CA TYR A 123 14.87 4.84 -8.56
C TYR A 123 15.57 6.20 -8.54
N THR A 124 15.14 7.11 -7.69
CA THR A 124 15.74 8.45 -7.56
C THR A 124 17.14 8.43 -6.96
N ASN A 125 17.46 7.39 -6.20
CA ASN A 125 18.77 7.23 -5.55
C ASN A 125 19.68 6.20 -6.24
N ARG A 126 19.29 5.64 -7.38
CA ARG A 126 19.96 4.52 -8.06
C ARG A 126 21.44 4.73 -8.40
N ASP A 127 21.85 5.99 -8.58
CA ASP A 127 23.23 6.36 -8.92
C ASP A 127 24.12 6.55 -7.68
N ARG A 128 23.60 6.34 -6.47
CA ARG A 128 24.37 6.54 -5.24
C ARG A 128 25.40 5.41 -5.02
N VAL A 129 26.57 5.79 -4.52
CA VAL A 129 27.64 4.89 -4.17
C VAL A 129 28.10 5.22 -2.72
N PRO A 130 28.22 4.22 -1.83
CA PRO A 130 27.96 2.79 -2.01
C PRO A 130 26.47 2.47 -2.07
N TYR A 131 26.11 1.32 -2.65
CA TYR A 131 24.71 0.88 -2.81
C TYR A 131 23.91 0.80 -1.50
N SER A 132 24.58 0.58 -0.37
CA SER A 132 23.94 0.62 0.95
C SER A 132 23.28 1.96 1.29
N THR A 133 23.56 3.02 0.53
CA THR A 133 22.96 4.36 0.72
C THR A 133 21.75 4.63 -0.19
N VAL A 134 21.39 3.69 -1.05
CA VAL A 134 20.17 3.78 -1.90
C VAL A 134 18.90 3.64 -1.06
N TRP A 135 18.94 2.73 -0.09
CA TRP A 135 17.83 2.50 0.83
C TRP A 135 18.02 3.29 2.13
N PRO A 136 16.94 3.85 2.70
CA PRO A 136 16.98 4.50 4.00
C PRO A 136 17.20 3.48 5.12
N SER A 137 17.43 3.96 6.34
CA SER A 137 17.47 3.10 7.53
C SER A 137 16.09 2.50 7.81
N MET A 138 16.04 1.45 8.64
CA MET A 138 14.78 0.79 9.01
C MET A 138 13.76 1.76 9.63
N GLU A 139 14.23 2.76 10.39
CA GLU A 139 13.37 3.77 11.02
C GLU A 139 12.70 4.72 10.00
N GLY A 140 13.30 4.89 8.84
CA GLY A 140 12.82 5.80 7.79
C GLY A 140 12.24 5.10 6.56
N CYS A 141 12.29 3.76 6.49
CA CYS A 141 11.99 3.03 5.25
C CYS A 141 10.54 3.14 4.80
N GLU A 142 9.60 3.36 5.71
CA GLU A 142 8.17 3.48 5.39
C GLU A 142 7.68 4.93 5.23
N VAL A 143 8.53 5.94 5.43
CA VAL A 143 8.11 7.35 5.30
C VAL A 143 7.64 7.65 3.89
N HIS A 144 8.41 7.24 2.88
CA HIS A 144 8.08 7.51 1.48
C HIS A 144 6.99 6.58 0.93
N SER A 145 6.95 5.31 1.33
CA SER A 145 5.94 4.36 0.91
C SER A 145 4.55 4.71 1.44
N MET A 146 4.42 4.92 2.74
CA MET A 146 3.16 5.32 3.36
C MET A 146 2.72 6.72 2.92
N SER A 147 3.64 7.65 2.69
CA SER A 147 3.30 8.98 2.16
C SER A 147 2.71 8.88 0.75
N MET A 148 3.24 8.01 -0.09
CA MET A 148 2.74 7.81 -1.45
C MET A 148 1.30 7.28 -1.46
N GLU A 149 0.93 6.42 -0.52
CA GLU A 149 -0.45 5.97 -0.34
C GLU A 149 -1.41 7.15 -0.10
N PHE A 150 -1.02 8.12 0.75
CA PHE A 150 -1.83 9.31 1.02
C PHE A 150 -1.83 10.30 -0.15
N PHE A 151 -0.73 10.43 -0.87
CA PHE A 151 -0.68 11.26 -2.09
C PHE A 151 -1.62 10.73 -3.17
N ALA A 152 -1.92 9.44 -3.21
CA ALA A 152 -2.85 8.84 -4.16
C ALA A 152 -4.34 9.13 -3.85
N TRP A 153 -4.70 9.68 -2.68
CA TRP A 153 -6.09 9.89 -2.28
C TRP A 153 -6.92 10.73 -3.27
N PRO A 154 -6.42 11.80 -3.90
CA PRO A 154 -7.18 12.53 -4.92
C PRO A 154 -7.60 11.66 -6.11
N TRP A 155 -6.89 10.57 -6.39
CA TRP A 155 -7.20 9.62 -7.47
C TRP A 155 -7.95 8.38 -7.00
N ALA A 156 -8.30 8.29 -5.74
CA ALA A 156 -8.96 7.11 -5.17
C ALA A 156 -10.28 6.73 -5.89
N GLU A 157 -11.00 7.70 -6.45
CA GLU A 157 -12.22 7.43 -7.21
C GLU A 157 -11.94 6.60 -8.47
N GLY A 158 -10.82 6.83 -9.14
CA GLY A 158 -10.42 6.04 -10.30
C GLY A 158 -10.11 4.58 -9.95
N PHE A 159 -9.60 4.32 -8.74
CA PHE A 159 -9.33 2.97 -8.26
C PHE A 159 -10.58 2.25 -7.71
N PHE A 160 -11.45 2.96 -6.97
CA PHE A 160 -12.50 2.35 -6.15
C PHE A 160 -13.93 2.75 -6.53
N GLY A 161 -14.12 3.74 -7.43
CA GLY A 161 -15.43 4.19 -7.88
C GLY A 161 -16.39 4.44 -6.69
N LYS A 162 -17.53 3.71 -6.66
CA LYS A 162 -18.54 3.82 -5.60
C LYS A 162 -18.01 3.50 -4.19
N ASP A 163 -16.95 2.72 -4.08
CA ASP A 163 -16.38 2.31 -2.79
C ASP A 163 -15.26 3.25 -2.30
N THR A 164 -14.98 4.35 -3.00
CA THR A 164 -13.96 5.36 -2.64
C THR A 164 -14.04 5.81 -1.19
N ARG A 165 -15.24 6.15 -0.70
CA ARG A 165 -15.41 6.59 0.70
C ARG A 165 -15.12 5.50 1.72
N LYS A 166 -15.41 4.25 1.38
CA LYS A 166 -15.05 3.11 2.24
C LYS A 166 -13.54 2.93 2.28
N PHE A 167 -12.88 3.02 1.12
CA PHE A 167 -11.43 2.93 1.03
C PHE A 167 -10.74 4.01 1.87
N LEU A 168 -11.07 5.28 1.67
CA LEU A 168 -10.48 6.40 2.42
C LEU A 168 -10.66 6.23 3.93
N TYR A 169 -11.84 5.75 4.37
CA TYR A 169 -12.06 5.45 5.78
C TYR A 169 -11.20 4.29 6.27
N SER A 170 -11.18 3.16 5.54
CA SER A 170 -10.42 1.97 5.93
C SER A 170 -8.92 2.25 6.01
N HIS A 171 -8.40 2.95 5.01
CA HIS A 171 -6.99 3.30 4.92
C HIS A 171 -6.56 4.22 6.08
N LEU A 172 -7.32 5.28 6.36
CA LEU A 172 -7.04 6.15 7.51
C LEU A 172 -7.17 5.42 8.85
N ALA A 173 -8.22 4.61 9.01
CA ALA A 173 -8.42 3.83 10.23
C ALA A 173 -7.26 2.84 10.44
N GLY A 174 -6.82 2.16 9.36
CA GLY A 174 -5.66 1.27 9.38
C GLY A 174 -4.39 2.00 9.82
N ALA A 175 -4.07 3.13 9.22
CA ALA A 175 -2.90 3.94 9.58
C ALA A 175 -2.92 4.38 11.06
N LEU A 176 -4.08 4.81 11.57
CA LEU A 176 -4.21 5.23 12.97
C LEU A 176 -4.13 4.07 13.96
N THR A 177 -4.70 2.91 13.63
CA THR A 177 -4.69 1.74 14.52
C THR A 177 -3.35 0.99 14.46
N PHE A 178 -2.61 1.13 13.39
CA PHE A 178 -1.26 0.56 13.27
C PHE A 178 -0.27 1.14 14.28
N ILE A 179 -0.35 2.43 14.59
CA ILE A 179 0.62 3.10 15.49
C ILE A 179 0.66 2.45 16.88
N PRO A 180 -0.48 2.26 17.60
CA PRO A 180 -0.44 1.56 18.88
C PRO A 180 0.04 0.11 18.76
N TYR A 181 -0.33 -0.58 17.68
CA TYR A 181 0.09 -1.96 17.42
C TYR A 181 1.61 -2.04 17.19
N GLY A 182 2.16 -1.24 16.31
CA GLY A 182 3.60 -1.21 16.03
C GLY A 182 4.42 -0.85 17.27
N THR A 183 3.96 0.15 18.06
CA THR A 183 4.58 0.52 19.32
C THR A 183 4.54 -0.62 20.35
N MET A 184 3.45 -1.38 20.40
CA MET A 184 3.33 -2.54 21.30
C MET A 184 4.31 -3.65 20.88
N VAL A 185 4.46 -3.92 19.59
CA VAL A 185 5.40 -4.92 19.08
C VAL A 185 6.83 -4.53 19.41
N ASP A 186 7.20 -3.27 19.20
CA ASP A 186 8.52 -2.74 19.57
C ASP A 186 8.77 -2.86 21.07
N HIS A 187 7.83 -2.41 21.90
CA HIS A 187 7.94 -2.49 23.37
C HIS A 187 8.05 -3.93 23.88
N PHE A 188 7.41 -4.89 23.20
CA PHE A 188 7.51 -6.30 23.59
C PHE A 188 8.91 -6.89 23.36
N GLN A 189 9.67 -6.34 22.39
CA GLN A 189 11.02 -6.79 22.08
C GLN A 189 12.09 -6.24 23.04
N HIS A 190 11.76 -5.22 23.82
CA HIS A 190 12.64 -4.56 24.79
C HIS A 190 12.25 -4.88 26.24
#